data_9e1bc3d2a9e8acc732f38f4167e8a8bf
#
_entry.id   9e1bc3d2a9e8acc732f38f4167e8a8bf
#
_cell.length_a   1.000
_cell.length_b   1.000
_cell.length_c   1.000
_cell.angle_alpha   90.00
_cell.angle_beta   90.00
_cell.angle_gamma   90.00
#
_symmetry.space_group_name_H-M   'P 1'
#
loop_
_entity.id
_entity.type
_entity.pdbx_description
1 polymer ?
#
loop_
_entity_poly.entity_id
_entity_poly.type
_entity_poly.pdbx_seq_one_letter_code
_entity_poly.pdbx_strand_id
1 'polypeptide(L)'
;MNECQLKPHILLFSDSSIKNVIPYFSQLVQQYKGSGELNCLQDKPLEIKVISWNTNWKDDEDSRSNLTKLRLEDYHQAFKKNEQKPKEDYKCLKSYIHFYDKKHTTLSMIRKNIFHALLKVLRIENISTNENRLYTISNLINHLKVNSELNYSDLNLKVYQCCLKVVRNEKNQALSDLQTYIPVFISYFKENHRLSPKCSDFINNDKTGLDQSSQNHSSVSNMIEENNLKIEIASVHSVKGQTHDATLYLESFFNQGYGNYESERLRNQFLGIQTIPQTLGTQKTSHDKIIQSTKMAYVGFSRATQLLCIAIHKARFEQHLKTIDRDIWEIKDISS
;
A
#
# COMPACT_ATOMS: atom_id res chain seq x y z
N MET A 1 -11.90 20.52 15.83
CA MET A 1 -12.06 19.61 14.71
C MET A 1 -13.47 19.82 14.20
N ASN A 2 -13.65 20.25 12.96
CA ASN A 2 -14.99 20.28 12.38
C ASN A 2 -15.44 18.84 12.22
N GLU A 3 -16.56 18.49 12.82
CA GLU A 3 -17.16 17.17 12.64
C GLU A 3 -17.48 16.96 11.17
N CYS A 4 -17.11 15.80 10.63
CA CYS A 4 -17.45 15.41 9.27
C CYS A 4 -18.97 15.35 9.17
N GLN A 5 -19.58 16.21 8.35
CA GLN A 5 -21.04 16.29 8.20
C GLN A 5 -21.60 15.27 7.20
N LEU A 6 -20.72 14.63 6.41
CA LEU A 6 -21.14 13.68 5.40
C LEU A 6 -21.37 12.30 6.03
N LYS A 7 -22.58 11.76 5.83
CA LYS A 7 -22.87 10.36 6.16
C LYS A 7 -22.02 9.43 5.29
N PRO A 8 -21.61 8.26 5.77
CA PRO A 8 -21.02 7.25 4.91
C PRO A 8 -22.05 6.76 3.88
N HIS A 9 -21.59 6.52 2.66
CA HIS A 9 -22.43 6.15 1.53
C HIS A 9 -22.33 4.67 1.20
N ILE A 10 -23.45 4.04 0.89
CA ILE A 10 -23.49 2.74 0.21
C ILE A 10 -23.85 2.97 -1.24
N LEU A 11 -22.97 2.59 -2.16
CA LEU A 11 -23.18 2.62 -3.59
C LEU A 11 -23.63 1.23 -4.06
N LEU A 12 -24.90 1.12 -4.46
CA LEU A 12 -25.44 -0.15 -4.95
C LEU A 12 -25.21 -0.25 -6.45
N PHE A 13 -24.54 -1.31 -6.90
CA PHE A 13 -24.27 -1.55 -8.31
C PHE A 13 -24.78 -2.94 -8.75
N SER A 14 -24.86 -3.16 -10.05
CA SER A 14 -25.14 -4.45 -10.71
C SER A 14 -23.97 -4.88 -11.58
N ASP A 15 -24.02 -6.10 -12.12
CA ASP A 15 -23.00 -6.61 -13.04
C ASP A 15 -22.82 -5.67 -14.26
N SER A 16 -23.90 -5.07 -14.75
CA SER A 16 -23.86 -4.13 -15.89
C SER A 16 -23.25 -2.79 -15.53
N SER A 17 -23.36 -2.35 -14.28
CA SER A 17 -22.90 -1.03 -13.81
C SER A 17 -21.60 -1.04 -13.02
N ILE A 18 -20.93 -2.19 -12.91
CA ILE A 18 -19.67 -2.30 -12.13
C ILE A 18 -18.59 -1.30 -12.56
N LYS A 19 -18.47 -1.03 -13.87
CA LYS A 19 -17.50 -0.08 -14.42
C LYS A 19 -17.85 1.38 -14.12
N ASN A 20 -19.11 1.67 -13.74
CA ASN A 20 -19.57 3.00 -13.40
C ASN A 20 -19.34 3.35 -11.92
N VAL A 21 -18.95 2.39 -11.09
CA VAL A 21 -18.76 2.59 -9.63
C VAL A 21 -17.71 3.66 -9.34
N ILE A 22 -16.55 3.58 -9.97
CA ILE A 22 -15.46 4.56 -9.76
C ILE A 22 -15.80 5.92 -10.37
N PRO A 23 -16.27 6.02 -11.62
CA PRO A 23 -16.76 7.27 -12.18
C PRO A 23 -17.85 7.97 -11.33
N TYR A 24 -18.82 7.21 -10.84
CA TYR A 24 -19.86 7.76 -9.97
C TYR A 24 -19.31 8.29 -8.65
N PHE A 25 -18.40 7.56 -8.00
CA PHE A 25 -17.69 8.04 -6.81
C PHE A 25 -16.95 9.37 -7.10
N SER A 26 -16.28 9.46 -8.25
CA SER A 26 -15.62 10.69 -8.67
C SER A 26 -16.58 11.87 -8.81
N GLN A 27 -17.79 11.63 -9.38
CA GLN A 27 -18.84 12.64 -9.47
C GLN A 27 -19.34 13.10 -8.09
N LEU A 28 -19.54 12.15 -7.15
CA LEU A 28 -19.90 12.48 -5.77
C LEU A 28 -18.84 13.36 -5.08
N VAL A 29 -17.57 13.01 -5.22
CA VAL A 29 -16.46 13.82 -4.67
C VAL A 29 -16.47 15.22 -5.27
N GLN A 30 -16.68 15.35 -6.59
CA GLN A 30 -16.79 16.65 -7.25
C GLN A 30 -18.00 17.45 -6.73
N GLN A 31 -19.14 16.81 -6.57
CA GLN A 31 -20.36 17.44 -6.06
C GLN A 31 -20.12 18.00 -4.64
N TYR A 32 -19.60 17.18 -3.71
CA TYR A 32 -19.35 17.61 -2.34
C TYR A 32 -18.21 18.62 -2.21
N LYS A 33 -17.23 18.57 -3.10
CA LYS A 33 -16.23 19.62 -3.23
C LYS A 33 -16.84 20.93 -3.71
N GLY A 34 -17.76 20.88 -4.69
CA GLY A 34 -18.44 22.05 -5.23
C GLY A 34 -19.42 22.70 -4.24
N SER A 35 -20.08 21.91 -3.38
CA SER A 35 -20.95 22.41 -2.30
C SER A 35 -20.20 22.89 -1.06
N GLY A 36 -18.88 22.65 -0.99
CA GLY A 36 -18.08 23.01 0.18
C GLY A 36 -18.21 22.06 1.37
N GLU A 37 -18.90 20.93 1.22
CA GLU A 37 -19.04 19.88 2.24
C GLU A 37 -17.78 19.04 2.36
N LEU A 38 -16.99 18.94 1.28
CA LEU A 38 -15.70 18.26 1.22
C LEU A 38 -14.61 19.30 0.96
N ASN A 39 -13.83 19.60 1.98
CA ASN A 39 -12.89 20.72 1.98
C ASN A 39 -11.43 20.25 1.91
N CYS A 40 -10.63 20.97 1.12
CA CYS A 40 -9.18 20.84 1.18
C CYS A 40 -8.66 21.45 2.49
N LEU A 41 -8.06 20.63 3.34
CA LEU A 41 -7.40 21.12 4.53
C LEU A 41 -6.03 21.72 4.11
N GLN A 42 -5.79 23.00 4.43
CA GLN A 42 -4.49 23.67 4.26
C GLN A 42 -3.99 23.78 2.81
N ASP A 43 -4.82 24.14 1.83
CA ASP A 43 -4.45 24.32 0.40
C ASP A 43 -3.76 23.09 -0.25
N LYS A 44 -3.89 21.92 0.35
CA LYS A 44 -3.41 20.66 -0.24
C LYS A 44 -4.47 20.07 -1.16
N PRO A 45 -4.07 19.44 -2.27
CA PRO A 45 -5.01 18.69 -3.09
C PRO A 45 -5.64 17.56 -2.28
N LEU A 46 -6.92 17.26 -2.52
CA LEU A 46 -7.64 16.16 -1.89
C LEU A 46 -6.92 14.83 -2.12
N GLU A 47 -6.71 14.07 -1.06
CA GLU A 47 -6.25 12.69 -1.14
C GLU A 47 -7.45 11.76 -1.31
N ILE A 48 -7.64 11.25 -2.54
CA ILE A 48 -8.78 10.42 -2.93
C ILE A 48 -8.27 9.03 -3.28
N LYS A 49 -8.85 8.00 -2.65
CA LYS A 49 -8.45 6.62 -2.93
C LYS A 49 -9.63 5.68 -3.12
N VAL A 50 -9.41 4.73 -4.04
CA VAL A 50 -10.26 3.56 -4.25
C VAL A 50 -9.50 2.35 -3.74
N ILE A 51 -10.08 1.61 -2.81
CA ILE A 51 -9.41 0.49 -2.15
C ILE A 51 -10.24 -0.78 -2.18
N SER A 52 -9.56 -1.92 -2.25
CA SER A 52 -10.19 -3.24 -2.13
C SER A 52 -9.27 -4.20 -1.38
N TRP A 53 -9.86 -5.20 -0.74
CA TRP A 53 -9.08 -6.22 -0.04
C TRP A 53 -8.39 -7.16 -1.03
N ASN A 54 -9.15 -7.78 -1.95
CA ASN A 54 -8.61 -8.67 -2.96
C ASN A 54 -8.48 -7.95 -4.30
N THR A 55 -7.29 -7.97 -4.85
CA THR A 55 -6.93 -7.11 -6.00
C THR A 55 -6.97 -7.84 -7.33
N ASN A 56 -6.22 -8.95 -7.46
CA ASN A 56 -6.06 -9.64 -8.74
C ASN A 56 -6.54 -11.10 -8.66
N TRP A 57 -6.90 -11.64 -9.82
CA TRP A 57 -7.08 -13.06 -10.02
C TRP A 57 -5.74 -13.80 -9.95
N LYS A 58 -5.75 -15.06 -9.55
CA LYS A 58 -4.60 -15.95 -9.75
C LYS A 58 -4.59 -16.43 -11.20
N ASP A 59 -3.40 -16.60 -11.75
CA ASP A 59 -3.24 -16.96 -13.18
C ASP A 59 -3.91 -18.28 -13.57
N ASP A 60 -4.13 -19.19 -12.60
CA ASP A 60 -4.69 -20.53 -12.81
C ASP A 60 -6.22 -20.59 -12.59
N GLU A 61 -6.88 -19.48 -12.29
CA GLU A 61 -8.33 -19.48 -12.08
C GLU A 61 -9.08 -19.30 -13.39
N ASP A 62 -9.67 -20.39 -13.93
CA ASP A 62 -10.55 -20.43 -15.12
C ASP A 62 -11.82 -19.57 -15.02
N SER A 63 -11.98 -18.83 -13.95
CA SER A 63 -13.19 -18.10 -13.58
C SER A 63 -13.20 -16.61 -13.95
N ARG A 64 -12.27 -16.15 -14.81
CA ARG A 64 -12.19 -14.74 -15.26
C ARG A 64 -13.44 -14.22 -15.97
N SER A 65 -14.25 -15.11 -16.53
CA SER A 65 -15.50 -14.78 -17.21
C SER A 65 -16.70 -14.65 -16.28
N ASN A 66 -16.55 -14.93 -14.99
CA ASN A 66 -17.65 -15.04 -14.07
C ASN A 66 -17.58 -13.97 -12.97
N LEU A 67 -18.40 -12.92 -13.09
CA LEU A 67 -18.54 -11.82 -12.09
C LEU A 67 -18.96 -12.30 -10.70
N THR A 68 -19.13 -13.61 -10.51
CA THR A 68 -19.45 -14.20 -9.19
C THR A 68 -18.31 -14.09 -8.16
N LYS A 69 -17.07 -13.76 -8.60
CA LYS A 69 -15.90 -13.65 -7.72
C LYS A 69 -15.15 -12.35 -7.93
N LEU A 70 -15.77 -11.21 -7.67
CA LEU A 70 -15.21 -9.89 -7.92
C LEU A 70 -13.84 -9.64 -7.26
N ARG A 71 -12.95 -8.99 -8.00
CA ARG A 71 -11.66 -8.46 -7.57
C ARG A 71 -11.56 -6.98 -7.96
N LEU A 72 -10.56 -6.29 -7.47
CA LEU A 72 -10.31 -4.89 -7.84
C LEU A 72 -10.16 -4.71 -9.35
N GLU A 73 -9.48 -5.65 -10.04
CA GLU A 73 -9.28 -5.58 -11.49
C GLU A 73 -10.59 -5.69 -12.31
N ASP A 74 -11.68 -6.22 -11.72
CA ASP A 74 -12.99 -6.25 -12.40
C ASP A 74 -13.63 -4.85 -12.43
N TYR A 75 -13.36 -4.01 -11.44
CA TYR A 75 -13.76 -2.61 -11.39
C TYR A 75 -12.84 -1.72 -12.23
N HIS A 76 -11.54 -2.03 -12.24
CA HIS A 76 -10.51 -1.29 -12.97
C HIS A 76 -9.47 -2.23 -13.57
N GLN A 77 -9.62 -2.55 -14.85
CA GLN A 77 -8.80 -3.53 -15.58
C GLN A 77 -7.31 -3.14 -15.69
N ALA A 78 -7.02 -1.84 -15.67
CA ALA A 78 -5.63 -1.36 -15.74
C ALA A 78 -4.87 -1.51 -14.41
N PHE A 79 -5.51 -1.97 -13.33
CA PHE A 79 -4.87 -2.15 -12.03
C PHE A 79 -3.76 -3.20 -12.09
N LYS A 80 -2.57 -2.83 -11.61
CA LYS A 80 -1.43 -3.75 -11.52
C LYS A 80 -0.95 -3.84 -10.07
N LYS A 81 -1.18 -4.98 -9.44
CA LYS A 81 -0.78 -5.26 -8.05
C LYS A 81 0.72 -5.10 -7.81
N ASN A 82 1.53 -5.46 -8.79
CA ASN A 82 2.98 -5.49 -8.69
C ASN A 82 3.66 -4.24 -9.26
N GLU A 83 2.92 -3.22 -9.65
CA GLU A 83 3.49 -1.90 -9.70
C GLU A 83 3.79 -1.42 -8.27
N GLN A 84 4.63 -2.22 -7.60
CA GLN A 84 5.46 -1.65 -6.55
C GLN A 84 6.09 -0.43 -7.20
N LYS A 85 6.00 0.74 -6.56
CA LYS A 85 6.91 1.86 -6.84
C LYS A 85 8.24 1.21 -7.17
N PRO A 86 8.79 1.40 -8.39
CA PRO A 86 9.98 0.69 -8.79
C PRO A 86 10.94 0.81 -7.63
N LYS A 87 11.47 -0.31 -7.14
CA LYS A 87 12.45 -0.27 -6.07
C LYS A 87 13.50 0.69 -6.60
N GLU A 88 13.66 1.83 -5.95
CA GLU A 88 14.57 2.87 -6.39
C GLU A 88 15.94 2.20 -6.54
N ASP A 89 16.24 1.75 -7.75
CA ASP A 89 17.48 1.07 -8.09
C ASP A 89 18.41 2.10 -8.73
N TYR A 90 18.91 3.00 -7.90
CA TYR A 90 19.80 4.06 -8.35
C TYR A 90 21.12 3.52 -8.85
N LYS A 91 21.69 4.12 -9.89
CA LYS A 91 22.96 3.73 -10.51
C LYS A 91 24.19 3.95 -9.63
N CYS A 92 24.11 4.85 -8.64
CA CYS A 92 25.24 5.17 -7.76
C CYS A 92 24.80 5.32 -6.30
N LEU A 93 25.74 5.13 -5.38
CA LEU A 93 25.54 5.26 -3.94
C LEU A 93 25.02 6.66 -3.55
N LYS A 94 25.55 7.71 -4.19
CA LYS A 94 25.17 9.10 -3.94
C LYS A 94 23.68 9.33 -4.11
N SER A 95 23.05 8.70 -5.10
CA SER A 95 21.61 8.83 -5.34
C SER A 95 20.76 8.29 -4.19
N TYR A 96 21.15 7.17 -3.54
CA TYR A 96 20.46 6.63 -2.37
C TYR A 96 20.48 7.58 -1.17
N ILE A 97 21.50 8.42 -1.07
CA ILE A 97 21.65 9.41 0.03
C ILE A 97 20.95 10.72 -0.30
N HIS A 98 20.95 11.14 -1.56
CA HIS A 98 20.43 12.44 -1.96
C HIS A 98 18.94 12.45 -2.27
N PHE A 99 18.39 11.34 -2.77
CA PHE A 99 17.01 11.21 -3.16
C PHE A 99 16.21 10.45 -2.09
N TYR A 100 15.39 11.16 -1.34
CA TYR A 100 14.38 10.57 -0.44
C TYR A 100 13.15 11.48 -0.42
N ASP A 101 11.98 10.86 -0.22
CA ASP A 101 10.72 11.60 -0.13
C ASP A 101 10.68 12.41 1.17
N LYS A 102 10.74 13.74 1.03
CA LYS A 102 10.71 14.67 2.17
C LYS A 102 9.33 14.76 2.85
N LYS A 103 8.28 14.16 2.27
CA LYS A 103 6.94 14.16 2.86
C LYS A 103 6.87 13.35 4.17
N HIS A 104 7.81 12.46 4.40
CA HIS A 104 7.88 11.66 5.61
C HIS A 104 8.92 12.23 6.57
N THR A 105 8.46 12.66 7.75
CA THR A 105 9.28 13.25 8.81
C THR A 105 10.11 12.23 9.60
N THR A 106 10.06 10.93 9.23
CA THR A 106 10.73 9.85 9.98
C THR A 106 12.03 9.40 9.34
N LEU A 107 12.98 8.97 10.18
CA LEU A 107 14.26 8.37 9.73
C LEU A 107 14.07 7.07 8.93
N SER A 108 12.89 6.48 8.95
CA SER A 108 12.62 5.16 8.35
C SER A 108 12.89 5.11 6.85
N MET A 109 12.56 6.17 6.12
CA MET A 109 12.78 6.22 4.66
C MET A 109 14.28 6.32 4.33
N ILE A 110 15.02 7.17 5.04
CA ILE A 110 16.47 7.32 4.85
C ILE A 110 17.15 5.99 5.20
N ARG A 111 16.80 5.39 6.33
CA ARG A 111 17.29 4.09 6.76
C ARG A 111 17.03 3.02 5.70
N LYS A 112 15.83 2.96 5.15
CA LYS A 112 15.44 2.02 4.09
C LYS A 112 16.31 2.21 2.82
N ASN A 113 16.53 3.45 2.40
CA ASN A 113 17.38 3.74 1.24
C ASN A 113 18.84 3.30 1.46
N ILE A 114 19.40 3.55 2.63
CA ILE A 114 20.77 3.07 2.98
C ILE A 114 20.81 1.55 2.91
N PHE A 115 19.83 0.84 3.48
CA PHE A 115 19.78 -0.62 3.37
C PHE A 115 19.66 -1.10 1.92
N HIS A 116 18.87 -0.42 1.07
CA HIS A 116 18.78 -0.76 -0.35
C HIS A 116 20.11 -0.56 -1.08
N ALA A 117 20.88 0.48 -0.74
CA ALA A 117 22.24 0.66 -1.26
C ALA A 117 23.16 -0.50 -0.85
N LEU A 118 23.13 -0.90 0.41
CA LEU A 118 23.94 -2.04 0.91
C LEU A 118 23.51 -3.37 0.27
N LEU A 119 22.22 -3.59 0.09
CA LEU A 119 21.72 -4.78 -0.64
C LEU A 119 22.14 -4.76 -2.11
N LYS A 120 22.24 -3.59 -2.74
CA LYS A 120 22.78 -3.46 -4.10
C LYS A 120 24.25 -3.80 -4.17
N VAL A 121 25.03 -3.37 -3.18
CA VAL A 121 26.44 -3.76 -3.04
C VAL A 121 26.58 -5.27 -2.94
N LEU A 122 25.81 -5.97 -2.09
CA LEU A 122 25.82 -7.43 -2.00
C LEU A 122 25.51 -8.09 -3.35
N ARG A 123 24.53 -7.56 -4.10
CA ARG A 123 24.18 -8.08 -5.44
C ARG A 123 25.32 -7.89 -6.45
N ILE A 124 25.96 -6.74 -6.46
CA ILE A 124 27.09 -6.43 -7.36
C ILE A 124 28.26 -7.39 -7.07
N GLU A 125 28.52 -7.69 -5.79
CA GLU A 125 29.59 -8.59 -5.33
C GLU A 125 29.19 -10.07 -5.38
N ASN A 126 28.00 -10.41 -5.92
CA ASN A 126 27.46 -11.76 -6.00
C ASN A 126 27.45 -12.47 -4.62
N ILE A 127 27.04 -11.73 -3.59
CA ILE A 127 26.86 -12.26 -2.25
C ILE A 127 25.38 -12.60 -2.06
N SER A 128 25.09 -13.87 -1.85
CA SER A 128 23.75 -14.42 -1.68
C SER A 128 23.63 -15.18 -0.34
N THR A 129 22.38 -15.51 0.04
CA THR A 129 22.12 -16.39 1.17
C THR A 129 22.61 -17.82 0.89
N ASN A 130 22.66 -18.67 1.92
CA ASN A 130 23.00 -20.08 1.79
C ASN A 130 22.09 -20.85 0.80
N GLU A 131 20.88 -20.34 0.54
CA GLU A 131 19.93 -20.89 -0.44
C GLU A 131 20.09 -20.28 -1.84
N ASN A 132 21.19 -19.60 -2.12
CA ASN A 132 21.44 -18.87 -3.38
C ASN A 132 20.37 -17.80 -3.71
N ARG A 133 19.70 -17.24 -2.70
CA ARG A 133 18.75 -16.16 -2.86
C ARG A 133 19.37 -14.80 -2.55
N LEU A 134 18.86 -13.76 -3.20
CA LEU A 134 19.26 -12.39 -2.88
C LEU A 134 18.82 -12.02 -1.46
N TYR A 135 19.67 -11.29 -0.76
CA TYR A 135 19.31 -10.75 0.54
C TYR A 135 18.15 -9.76 0.45
N THR A 136 17.23 -9.86 1.39
CA THR A 136 16.27 -8.81 1.76
C THR A 136 16.76 -8.08 3.00
N ILE A 137 16.19 -6.92 3.35
CA ILE A 137 16.55 -6.22 4.59
C ILE A 137 16.37 -7.14 5.82
N SER A 138 15.24 -7.86 5.89
CA SER A 138 14.94 -8.75 7.00
C SER A 138 15.94 -9.92 7.10
N ASN A 139 16.26 -10.56 5.96
CA ASN A 139 17.21 -11.68 5.93
C ASN A 139 18.64 -11.22 6.23
N LEU A 140 19.03 -10.02 5.77
CA LEU A 140 20.31 -9.42 6.09
C LEU A 140 20.47 -9.18 7.60
N ILE A 141 19.46 -8.54 8.21
CA ILE A 141 19.46 -8.29 9.66
C ILE A 141 19.50 -9.59 10.44
N ASN A 142 18.67 -10.58 10.06
CA ASN A 142 18.69 -11.89 10.72
C ASN A 142 20.03 -12.62 10.56
N HIS A 143 20.60 -12.62 9.36
CA HIS A 143 21.89 -13.23 9.11
C HIS A 143 22.99 -12.66 10.02
N LEU A 144 23.06 -11.33 10.12
CA LEU A 144 24.07 -10.68 10.97
C LEU A 144 23.81 -10.93 12.45
N LYS A 145 22.57 -10.89 12.93
CA LYS A 145 22.23 -11.19 14.33
C LYS A 145 22.60 -12.60 14.74
N VAL A 146 22.40 -13.57 13.86
CA VAL A 146 22.68 -14.98 14.14
C VAL A 146 24.19 -15.28 14.11
N ASN A 147 24.91 -14.68 13.12
CA ASN A 147 26.34 -15.00 12.94
C ASN A 147 27.28 -14.12 13.76
N SER A 148 26.95 -12.86 14.03
CA SER A 148 27.75 -11.94 14.84
C SER A 148 26.92 -10.75 15.30
N GLU A 149 26.58 -10.72 16.58
CA GLU A 149 25.86 -9.59 17.18
C GLU A 149 26.69 -8.29 17.12
N LEU A 150 28.01 -8.39 17.16
CA LEU A 150 28.93 -7.26 17.02
C LEU A 150 28.79 -6.62 15.63
N ASN A 151 28.79 -7.41 14.55
CA ASN A 151 28.64 -6.92 13.18
C ASN A 151 27.26 -6.31 12.96
N TYR A 152 26.21 -6.89 13.56
CA TYR A 152 24.87 -6.31 13.54
C TYR A 152 24.81 -4.96 14.24
N SER A 153 25.41 -4.86 15.42
CA SER A 153 25.45 -3.62 16.22
C SER A 153 26.22 -2.53 15.49
N ASP A 154 27.36 -2.87 14.89
CA ASP A 154 28.16 -1.94 14.09
C ASP A 154 27.39 -1.43 12.87
N LEU A 155 26.78 -2.32 12.09
CA LEU A 155 25.93 -1.94 10.96
C LEU A 155 24.81 -1.00 11.39
N ASN A 156 24.10 -1.33 12.47
CA ASN A 156 22.96 -0.55 12.95
C ASN A 156 23.39 0.84 13.41
N LEU A 157 24.52 0.93 14.13
CA LEU A 157 25.10 2.20 14.57
C LEU A 157 25.52 3.06 13.37
N LYS A 158 26.19 2.48 12.38
CA LYS A 158 26.66 3.19 11.20
C LYS A 158 25.48 3.72 10.36
N VAL A 159 24.45 2.89 10.15
CA VAL A 159 23.22 3.29 9.44
C VAL A 159 22.51 4.42 10.18
N TYR A 160 22.42 4.35 11.52
CA TYR A 160 21.82 5.39 12.33
C TYR A 160 22.59 6.72 12.23
N GLN A 161 23.91 6.69 12.35
CA GLN A 161 24.77 7.88 12.21
C GLN A 161 24.60 8.53 10.83
N CYS A 162 24.57 7.73 9.75
CA CYS A 162 24.31 8.23 8.41
C CYS A 162 22.93 8.87 8.29
N CYS A 163 21.87 8.27 8.87
CA CYS A 163 20.54 8.85 8.90
C CYS A 163 20.53 10.24 9.56
N LEU A 164 21.20 10.38 10.72
CA LEU A 164 21.29 11.67 11.43
C LEU A 164 22.00 12.73 10.57
N LYS A 165 23.11 12.38 9.93
CA LYS A 165 23.85 13.29 9.03
C LYS A 165 22.96 13.74 7.86
N VAL A 166 22.22 12.83 7.24
CA VAL A 166 21.29 13.17 6.15
C VAL A 166 20.22 14.17 6.61
N VAL A 167 19.64 13.96 7.80
CA VAL A 167 18.63 14.87 8.37
C VAL A 167 19.22 16.25 8.66
N ARG A 168 20.46 16.30 9.13
CA ARG A 168 21.21 17.56 9.38
C ARG A 168 21.69 18.25 8.09
N ASN A 169 21.33 17.70 6.93
CA ASN A 169 21.78 18.17 5.61
C ASN A 169 23.28 17.98 5.32
N GLU A 170 23.94 17.11 6.08
CA GLU A 170 25.36 16.74 5.93
C GLU A 170 25.52 15.53 5.00
N LYS A 171 24.82 15.56 3.84
CA LYS A 171 24.73 14.42 2.92
C LYS A 171 26.06 13.94 2.36
N ASN A 172 26.97 14.88 2.06
CA ASN A 172 28.30 14.53 1.55
C ASN A 172 29.14 13.80 2.60
N GLN A 173 29.02 14.16 3.88
CA GLN A 173 29.66 13.47 4.98
C GLN A 173 29.08 12.05 5.15
N ALA A 174 27.75 11.91 5.08
CA ALA A 174 27.09 10.61 5.13
C ALA A 174 27.52 9.71 3.96
N LEU A 175 27.70 10.27 2.77
CA LEU A 175 28.21 9.56 1.60
C LEU A 175 29.63 9.05 1.83
N SER A 176 30.54 9.94 2.26
CA SER A 176 31.94 9.57 2.57
C SER A 176 32.04 8.47 3.63
N ASP A 177 31.23 8.56 4.70
CA ASP A 177 31.19 7.54 5.73
C ASP A 177 30.73 6.18 5.20
N LEU A 178 29.73 6.16 4.31
CA LEU A 178 29.27 4.91 3.70
C LEU A 178 30.27 4.36 2.71
N GLN A 179 30.94 5.21 1.93
CA GLN A 179 32.01 4.79 1.01
C GLN A 179 33.14 4.08 1.78
N THR A 180 33.55 4.63 2.92
CA THR A 180 34.57 4.03 3.80
C THR A 180 34.06 2.75 4.50
N TYR A 181 32.76 2.71 4.82
CA TYR A 181 32.16 1.58 5.55
C TYR A 181 31.87 0.35 4.68
N ILE A 182 31.54 0.53 3.41
CA ILE A 182 31.15 -0.59 2.53
C ILE A 182 32.20 -1.72 2.47
N PRO A 183 33.52 -1.47 2.38
CA PRO A 183 34.52 -2.54 2.46
C PRO A 183 34.44 -3.33 3.77
N VAL A 184 34.23 -2.66 4.92
CA VAL A 184 34.05 -3.31 6.23
C VAL A 184 32.77 -4.14 6.24
N PHE A 185 31.67 -3.60 5.72
CA PHE A 185 30.40 -4.33 5.60
C PHE A 185 30.53 -5.60 4.76
N ILE A 186 31.29 -5.56 3.65
CA ILE A 186 31.51 -6.74 2.80
C ILE A 186 32.36 -7.79 3.53
N SER A 187 33.32 -7.39 4.35
CA SER A 187 34.17 -8.35 5.12
C SER A 187 33.35 -9.22 6.08
N TYR A 188 32.13 -8.81 6.45
CA TYR A 188 31.22 -9.66 7.26
C TYR A 188 30.73 -10.91 6.52
N PHE A 189 30.85 -10.95 5.19
CA PHE A 189 30.42 -12.05 4.35
C PHE A 189 31.56 -12.77 3.67
N LYS A 190 32.63 -12.03 3.33
CA LYS A 190 33.82 -12.55 2.65
C LYS A 190 35.06 -11.88 3.22
N GLU A 191 35.85 -12.61 3.95
CA GLU A 191 37.14 -12.12 4.49
C GLU A 191 38.09 -11.72 3.36
N ASN A 192 38.84 -10.65 3.56
CA ASN A 192 39.84 -10.13 2.60
C ASN A 192 39.31 -9.90 1.18
N HIS A 193 38.00 -9.64 1.02
CA HIS A 193 37.40 -9.41 -0.29
C HIS A 193 37.81 -8.06 -0.84
N ARG A 194 38.35 -8.07 -2.05
CA ARG A 194 38.64 -6.86 -2.82
C ARG A 194 37.38 -6.50 -3.62
N LEU A 195 36.90 -5.25 -3.48
CA LEU A 195 35.72 -4.80 -4.21
C LEU A 195 35.93 -4.91 -5.73
N SER A 196 34.92 -5.38 -6.42
CA SER A 196 34.93 -5.44 -7.89
C SER A 196 34.96 -4.05 -8.52
N PRO A 197 35.47 -3.91 -9.76
CA PRO A 197 35.44 -2.63 -10.48
C PRO A 197 34.02 -2.05 -10.58
N LYS A 198 33.00 -2.93 -10.75
CA LYS A 198 31.58 -2.53 -10.77
C LYS A 198 31.13 -1.93 -9.44
N CYS A 199 31.54 -2.50 -8.32
CA CYS A 199 31.19 -2.01 -7.01
C CYS A 199 31.91 -0.68 -6.73
N SER A 200 33.19 -0.60 -7.07
CA SER A 200 33.97 0.63 -6.95
C SER A 200 33.37 1.77 -7.78
N ASP A 201 32.90 1.49 -9.00
CA ASP A 201 32.20 2.47 -9.81
C ASP A 201 30.86 2.89 -9.16
N PHE A 202 30.07 1.94 -8.69
CA PHE A 202 28.80 2.25 -7.97
C PHE A 202 29.02 3.15 -6.76
N ILE A 203 30.08 2.91 -5.99
CA ILE A 203 30.38 3.63 -4.75
C ILE A 203 30.90 5.04 -5.04
N ASN A 204 31.73 5.21 -6.06
CA ASN A 204 32.47 6.44 -6.33
C ASN A 204 31.88 7.30 -7.45
N ASN A 205 30.84 6.83 -8.12
CA ASN A 205 30.22 7.55 -9.23
C ASN A 205 29.47 8.78 -8.72
N ASP A 206 29.94 9.96 -9.14
CA ASP A 206 29.36 11.26 -8.78
C ASP A 206 28.23 11.71 -9.71
N LYS A 207 28.01 11.00 -10.82
CA LYS A 207 26.94 11.33 -11.77
C LYS A 207 25.58 11.04 -11.12
N THR A 208 25.01 12.06 -10.49
CA THR A 208 23.62 12.05 -10.03
C THR A 208 22.70 12.05 -11.25
N GLY A 209 22.59 10.92 -11.92
CA GLY A 209 21.60 10.67 -12.94
C GLY A 209 20.54 9.77 -12.33
N LEU A 210 19.32 10.27 -12.18
CA LEU A 210 18.15 9.41 -12.22
C LEU A 210 18.27 8.62 -13.51
N ASP A 211 18.12 7.30 -13.43
CA ASP A 211 17.86 6.52 -14.63
C ASP A 211 16.64 7.14 -15.29
N GLN A 212 16.77 7.68 -16.48
CA GLN A 212 15.62 8.18 -17.26
C GLN A 212 14.59 7.07 -17.49
N SER A 213 14.98 5.80 -17.36
CA SER A 213 14.04 4.67 -17.31
C SER A 213 13.16 4.67 -16.06
N SER A 214 13.58 5.28 -14.95
CA SER A 214 12.76 5.41 -13.73
C SER A 214 11.81 6.60 -13.78
N GLN A 215 12.04 7.59 -14.65
CA GLN A 215 11.12 8.72 -14.83
C GLN A 215 9.92 8.38 -15.71
N ASN A 216 10.00 7.34 -16.54
CA ASN A 216 8.90 6.90 -17.39
C ASN A 216 8.01 5.80 -16.76
N HIS A 217 8.33 5.34 -15.55
CA HIS A 217 7.39 4.60 -14.73
C HIS A 217 6.73 5.56 -13.72
N SER A 218 6.10 6.61 -14.22
CA SER A 218 4.95 7.15 -13.53
C SER A 218 4.03 5.94 -13.28
N SER A 219 3.65 5.71 -12.04
CA SER A 219 2.64 4.74 -11.63
C SER A 219 1.27 5.10 -12.22
N VAL A 220 1.22 5.21 -13.55
CA VAL A 220 0.05 5.68 -14.31
C VAL A 220 -1.07 4.67 -14.26
N SER A 221 -0.76 3.37 -14.07
CA SER A 221 -1.78 2.33 -14.11
C SER A 221 -2.70 2.30 -12.88
N ASN A 222 -2.20 2.75 -11.72
CA ASN A 222 -2.98 2.77 -10.48
C ASN A 222 -3.43 4.20 -10.08
N MET A 223 -3.25 5.16 -10.97
CA MET A 223 -3.79 6.52 -10.85
C MET A 223 -4.79 6.77 -11.96
N ILE A 224 -5.97 7.20 -11.60
CA ILE A 224 -7.02 7.61 -12.55
C ILE A 224 -7.16 9.13 -12.45
N GLU A 225 -7.24 9.78 -13.60
CA GLU A 225 -7.73 11.16 -13.70
C GLU A 225 -9.18 11.11 -14.19
N GLU A 226 -10.11 11.40 -13.31
CA GLU A 226 -11.53 11.37 -13.57
C GLU A 226 -12.16 12.65 -13.02
N ASN A 227 -12.98 13.36 -13.83
CA ASN A 227 -13.61 14.60 -13.43
C ASN A 227 -12.64 15.65 -12.83
N ASN A 228 -11.44 15.80 -13.39
CA ASN A 228 -10.37 16.67 -12.86
C ASN A 228 -9.91 16.31 -11.44
N LEU A 229 -10.14 15.08 -11.01
CA LEU A 229 -9.64 14.54 -9.74
C LEU A 229 -8.58 13.47 -10.02
N LYS A 230 -7.55 13.46 -9.18
CA LYS A 230 -6.55 12.37 -9.16
C LYS A 230 -6.95 11.35 -8.11
N ILE A 231 -7.27 10.14 -8.53
CA ILE A 231 -7.73 9.05 -7.68
C ILE A 231 -6.69 7.94 -7.71
N GLU A 232 -6.16 7.58 -6.54
CA GLU A 232 -5.24 6.45 -6.41
C GLU A 232 -6.04 5.17 -6.15
N ILE A 233 -5.72 4.10 -6.92
CA ILE A 233 -6.28 2.77 -6.73
C ILE A 233 -5.28 1.91 -5.99
N ALA A 234 -5.70 1.29 -4.90
CA ALA A 234 -4.80 0.63 -3.97
C ALA A 234 -5.43 -0.62 -3.32
N SER A 235 -4.59 -1.46 -2.71
CA SER A 235 -5.10 -2.50 -1.82
C SER A 235 -5.29 -1.95 -0.40
N VAL A 236 -6.21 -2.53 0.38
CA VAL A 236 -6.39 -2.20 1.81
C VAL A 236 -5.07 -2.32 2.59
N HIS A 237 -4.23 -3.28 2.23
CA HIS A 237 -2.93 -3.48 2.90
C HIS A 237 -1.93 -2.35 2.60
N SER A 238 -1.94 -1.78 1.40
CA SER A 238 -1.00 -0.71 1.02
C SER A 238 -1.32 0.64 1.65
N VAL A 239 -2.58 0.86 2.07
CA VAL A 239 -3.02 2.11 2.70
C VAL A 239 -3.00 2.07 4.23
N LYS A 240 -2.49 0.99 4.82
CA LYS A 240 -2.38 0.88 6.28
C LYS A 240 -1.51 2.00 6.86
N GLY A 241 -2.07 2.77 7.81
CA GLY A 241 -1.38 3.90 8.43
C GLY A 241 -1.48 5.22 7.66
N GLN A 242 -2.22 5.26 6.55
CA GLN A 242 -2.54 6.48 5.80
C GLN A 242 -3.91 7.04 6.21
N THR A 243 -4.19 8.28 5.84
CA THR A 243 -5.52 8.92 5.93
C THR A 243 -5.84 9.55 4.58
N HIS A 244 -7.09 9.51 4.18
CA HIS A 244 -7.56 10.05 2.90
C HIS A 244 -8.76 10.96 3.14
N ASP A 245 -8.92 12.00 2.33
CA ASP A 245 -10.09 12.88 2.42
C ASP A 245 -11.35 12.14 1.97
N ALA A 246 -11.26 11.40 0.88
CA ALA A 246 -12.35 10.56 0.38
C ALA A 246 -11.85 9.14 0.08
N THR A 247 -12.61 8.14 0.50
CA THR A 247 -12.30 6.72 0.29
C THR A 247 -13.50 5.99 -0.29
N LEU A 248 -13.29 5.30 -1.41
CA LEU A 248 -14.20 4.28 -1.92
C LEU A 248 -13.67 2.89 -1.59
N TYR A 249 -14.41 2.14 -0.80
CA TYR A 249 -14.14 0.73 -0.53
C TYR A 249 -14.95 -0.14 -1.49
N LEU A 250 -14.27 -0.94 -2.30
CA LEU A 250 -14.88 -1.88 -3.22
C LEU A 250 -14.98 -3.26 -2.58
N GLU A 251 -16.19 -3.82 -2.51
CA GLU A 251 -16.32 -5.20 -2.04
C GLU A 251 -15.60 -6.18 -2.97
N SER A 252 -15.08 -7.26 -2.40
CA SER A 252 -14.36 -8.28 -3.14
C SER A 252 -14.64 -9.68 -2.61
N PHE A 253 -14.54 -10.66 -3.50
CA PHE A 253 -14.66 -12.05 -3.13
C PHE A 253 -13.46 -12.49 -2.28
N PHE A 254 -13.71 -13.08 -1.12
CA PHE A 254 -12.61 -13.52 -0.24
C PHE A 254 -12.48 -15.04 -0.20
N ASN A 255 -13.56 -15.78 0.02
CA ASN A 255 -13.49 -17.23 0.19
C ASN A 255 -14.86 -17.87 -0.08
N GLN A 256 -14.88 -19.12 -0.50
CA GLN A 256 -16.11 -19.92 -0.55
C GLN A 256 -16.54 -20.31 0.85
N GLY A 257 -17.85 -20.35 1.07
CA GLY A 257 -18.46 -20.73 2.34
C GLY A 257 -19.44 -19.69 2.84
N TYR A 258 -19.64 -19.60 4.15
CA TYR A 258 -20.61 -18.69 4.75
C TYR A 258 -20.26 -17.21 4.50
N GLY A 259 -20.98 -16.59 3.57
CA GLY A 259 -20.71 -15.24 3.10
C GLY A 259 -19.40 -15.16 2.27
N ASN A 260 -19.51 -14.86 0.99
CA ASN A 260 -18.37 -14.81 0.08
C ASN A 260 -17.79 -13.41 -0.06
N TYR A 261 -18.58 -12.39 0.26
CA TYR A 261 -18.27 -10.96 0.14
C TYR A 261 -18.37 -10.26 1.48
N GLU A 262 -17.76 -9.08 1.57
CA GLU A 262 -17.83 -8.26 2.78
C GLU A 262 -19.28 -7.90 3.14
N SER A 263 -20.10 -7.56 2.15
CA SER A 263 -21.53 -7.24 2.34
C SER A 263 -22.33 -8.37 2.98
N GLU A 264 -22.00 -9.62 2.68
CA GLU A 264 -22.66 -10.80 3.26
C GLU A 264 -22.13 -11.10 4.66
N ARG A 265 -20.79 -11.08 4.84
CA ARG A 265 -20.17 -11.40 6.14
C ARG A 265 -20.38 -10.33 7.19
N LEU A 266 -20.37 -9.06 6.78
CA LEU A 266 -20.51 -7.90 7.67
C LEU A 266 -21.94 -7.33 7.67
N ARG A 267 -22.91 -8.11 7.16
CA ARG A 267 -24.30 -7.70 7.09
C ARG A 267 -24.82 -7.12 8.41
N ASN A 268 -24.58 -7.84 9.49
CA ASN A 268 -25.09 -7.44 10.81
C ASN A 268 -24.44 -6.11 11.27
N GLN A 269 -23.16 -5.93 10.98
CA GLN A 269 -22.45 -4.68 11.29
C GLN A 269 -23.01 -3.50 10.48
N PHE A 270 -23.32 -3.69 9.19
CA PHE A 270 -23.97 -2.68 8.37
C PHE A 270 -25.38 -2.32 8.87
N LEU A 271 -26.08 -3.27 9.45
CA LEU A 271 -27.43 -3.08 10.02
C LEU A 271 -27.40 -2.59 11.49
N GLY A 272 -26.22 -2.39 12.09
CA GLY A 272 -26.10 -2.00 13.49
C GLY A 272 -26.49 -3.12 14.48
N ILE A 273 -26.58 -4.37 14.02
CA ILE A 273 -26.97 -5.52 14.85
C ILE A 273 -25.70 -6.03 15.57
N GLN A 274 -25.73 -6.02 16.89
CA GLN A 274 -24.66 -6.63 17.68
C GLN A 274 -24.68 -8.15 17.50
N THR A 275 -23.55 -8.71 17.06
CA THR A 275 -23.37 -10.17 17.01
C THR A 275 -22.56 -10.62 18.22
N ILE A 276 -23.15 -11.48 19.03
CA ILE A 276 -22.43 -12.18 20.11
C ILE A 276 -21.62 -13.31 19.46
N PRO A 277 -20.29 -13.37 19.61
CA PRO A 277 -19.50 -14.45 19.08
C PRO A 277 -19.92 -15.79 19.71
N GLN A 278 -20.41 -16.72 18.88
CA GLN A 278 -20.64 -18.09 19.34
C GLN A 278 -19.38 -18.93 19.12
N THR A 279 -18.90 -19.58 20.16
CA THR A 279 -17.57 -20.21 20.22
C THR A 279 -17.57 -21.73 20.03
N LEU A 280 -18.53 -22.34 19.36
CA LEU A 280 -18.67 -23.82 19.32
C LEU A 280 -18.62 -24.43 17.90
N GLY A 281 -17.70 -25.39 17.70
CA GLY A 281 -17.65 -26.34 16.59
C GLY A 281 -17.30 -25.75 15.21
N THR A 282 -18.00 -26.25 14.16
CA THR A 282 -17.87 -25.80 12.77
C THR A 282 -18.14 -24.30 12.53
N GLN A 283 -18.76 -23.65 13.52
CA GLN A 283 -18.99 -22.20 13.51
C GLN A 283 -17.72 -21.38 13.74
N LYS A 284 -16.64 -21.97 14.29
CA LYS A 284 -15.37 -21.29 14.54
C LYS A 284 -14.74 -20.74 13.25
N THR A 285 -14.72 -21.52 12.19
CA THR A 285 -14.16 -21.08 10.89
C THR A 285 -14.95 -19.94 10.26
N SER A 286 -16.27 -19.94 10.40
CA SER A 286 -17.11 -18.82 9.91
C SER A 286 -16.87 -17.56 10.72
N HIS A 287 -16.76 -17.71 12.05
CA HIS A 287 -16.45 -16.60 12.95
C HIS A 287 -15.07 -15.97 12.66
N ASP A 288 -14.04 -16.79 12.47
CA ASP A 288 -12.69 -16.30 12.11
C ASP A 288 -12.70 -15.49 10.80
N LYS A 289 -13.50 -15.90 9.81
CA LYS A 289 -13.68 -15.17 8.55
C LYS A 289 -14.38 -13.81 8.76
N ILE A 290 -15.39 -13.76 9.60
CA ILE A 290 -16.06 -12.50 9.98
C ILE A 290 -15.07 -11.57 10.67
N ILE A 291 -14.32 -12.05 11.66
CA ILE A 291 -13.29 -11.27 12.37
C ILE A 291 -12.24 -10.73 11.36
N GLN A 292 -11.79 -11.57 10.44
CA GLN A 292 -10.82 -11.13 9.44
C GLN A 292 -11.39 -10.05 8.52
N SER A 293 -12.63 -10.22 8.05
CA SER A 293 -13.32 -9.22 7.22
C SER A 293 -13.54 -7.92 7.99
N THR A 294 -13.94 -8.01 9.27
CA THR A 294 -14.10 -6.83 10.15
C THR A 294 -12.78 -6.06 10.29
N LYS A 295 -11.65 -6.78 10.50
CA LYS A 295 -10.33 -6.14 10.56
C LYS A 295 -9.97 -5.44 9.26
N MET A 296 -10.25 -6.05 8.10
CA MET A 296 -9.96 -5.44 6.80
C MET A 296 -10.88 -4.24 6.52
N ALA A 297 -12.17 -4.38 6.79
CA ALA A 297 -13.12 -3.27 6.68
C ALA A 297 -12.74 -2.11 7.61
N TYR A 298 -12.41 -2.40 8.88
CA TYR A 298 -11.94 -1.39 9.83
C TYR A 298 -10.71 -0.64 9.31
N VAL A 299 -9.70 -1.36 8.80
CA VAL A 299 -8.52 -0.73 8.20
C VAL A 299 -8.89 0.14 7.01
N GLY A 300 -9.81 -0.29 6.15
CA GLY A 300 -10.22 0.49 4.97
C GLY A 300 -11.10 1.68 5.34
N PHE A 301 -12.14 1.47 6.14
CA PHE A 301 -13.15 2.49 6.47
C PHE A 301 -12.56 3.62 7.32
N SER A 302 -11.67 3.27 8.28
CA SER A 302 -11.02 4.25 9.14
C SER A 302 -9.98 5.13 8.44
N ARG A 303 -9.78 4.96 7.12
CA ARG A 303 -8.89 5.83 6.34
C ARG A 303 -9.56 7.12 5.90
N ALA A 304 -10.88 7.08 5.68
CA ALA A 304 -11.63 8.26 5.27
C ALA A 304 -11.73 9.27 6.41
N THR A 305 -11.39 10.52 6.13
CA THR A 305 -11.53 11.64 7.10
C THR A 305 -12.77 12.47 6.86
N GLN A 306 -13.29 12.52 5.63
CA GLN A 306 -14.44 13.33 5.27
C GLN A 306 -15.54 12.54 4.54
N LEU A 307 -15.20 11.70 3.54
CA LEU A 307 -16.18 10.93 2.78
C LEU A 307 -15.78 9.45 2.71
N LEU A 308 -16.63 8.58 3.25
CA LEU A 308 -16.55 7.13 3.06
C LEU A 308 -17.66 6.67 2.11
N CYS A 309 -17.30 6.01 1.02
CA CYS A 309 -18.21 5.28 0.16
C CYS A 309 -17.88 3.79 0.17
N ILE A 310 -18.89 2.93 0.16
CA ILE A 310 -18.73 1.47 0.12
C ILE A 310 -19.56 0.96 -1.06
N ALA A 311 -18.91 0.35 -2.05
CA ALA A 311 -19.61 -0.27 -3.17
C ALA A 311 -20.06 -1.68 -2.81
N ILE A 312 -21.34 -1.96 -2.94
CA ILE A 312 -21.98 -3.23 -2.66
C ILE A 312 -22.86 -3.66 -3.83
N HIS A 313 -22.74 -4.91 -4.26
CA HIS A 313 -23.58 -5.42 -5.31
C HIS A 313 -25.03 -5.55 -4.81
N LYS A 314 -25.98 -4.91 -5.55
CA LYS A 314 -27.37 -4.79 -5.14
C LYS A 314 -28.04 -6.13 -4.80
N ALA A 315 -27.90 -7.13 -5.65
CA ALA A 315 -28.52 -8.43 -5.46
C ALA A 315 -28.12 -9.14 -4.13
N ARG A 316 -26.94 -8.81 -3.60
CA ARG A 316 -26.48 -9.37 -2.31
C ARG A 316 -27.01 -8.64 -1.09
N PHE A 317 -27.45 -7.39 -1.25
CA PHE A 317 -27.84 -6.54 -0.14
C PHE A 317 -29.29 -6.01 -0.20
N GLU A 318 -29.98 -6.20 -1.33
CA GLU A 318 -31.31 -5.65 -1.58
C GLU A 318 -32.34 -5.97 -0.49
N GLN A 319 -32.35 -7.22 0.00
CA GLN A 319 -33.27 -7.65 1.08
C GLN A 319 -33.09 -6.86 2.39
N HIS A 320 -31.95 -6.20 2.58
CA HIS A 320 -31.61 -5.45 3.79
C HIS A 320 -31.85 -3.96 3.68
N LEU A 321 -32.18 -3.46 2.48
CA LEU A 321 -32.37 -2.02 2.23
C LEU A 321 -33.54 -1.41 3.00
N LYS A 322 -34.51 -2.25 3.41
CA LYS A 322 -35.66 -1.80 4.19
C LYS A 322 -35.35 -1.65 5.69
N THR A 323 -34.29 -2.34 6.17
CA THR A 323 -33.94 -2.40 7.59
C THR A 323 -32.68 -1.61 7.91
N ILE A 324 -31.95 -1.14 6.90
CA ILE A 324 -30.74 -0.35 7.11
C ILE A 324 -31.10 1.04 7.67
N ASP A 325 -30.32 1.48 8.63
CA ASP A 325 -30.49 2.79 9.26
C ASP A 325 -30.08 3.91 8.31
N ARG A 326 -31.08 4.70 7.86
CA ARG A 326 -30.91 5.84 6.96
C ARG A 326 -30.38 7.10 7.68
N ASP A 327 -30.40 7.12 8.98
CA ASP A 327 -29.79 8.21 9.75
C ASP A 327 -28.28 8.08 9.76
N ILE A 328 -27.77 6.85 9.64
CA ILE A 328 -26.34 6.53 9.56
C ILE A 328 -25.86 6.49 8.10
N TRP A 329 -26.61 5.85 7.19
CA TRP A 329 -26.17 5.53 5.84
C TRP A 329 -26.92 6.32 4.77
N GLU A 330 -26.19 6.94 3.86
CA GLU A 330 -26.74 7.45 2.59
C GLU A 330 -26.65 6.34 1.55
N ILE A 331 -27.77 6.03 0.88
CA ILE A 331 -27.82 4.99 -0.14
C ILE A 331 -27.96 5.61 -1.53
N LYS A 332 -27.04 5.28 -2.41
CA LYS A 332 -27.04 5.65 -3.82
C LYS A 332 -27.17 4.39 -4.67
N ASP A 333 -28.23 4.30 -5.46
CA ASP A 333 -28.47 3.17 -6.37
C ASP A 333 -28.01 3.55 -7.78
N ILE A 334 -26.97 2.87 -8.25
CA ILE A 334 -26.38 3.03 -9.60
C ILE A 334 -26.52 1.75 -10.42
N SER A 335 -27.41 0.85 -10.02
CA SER A 335 -27.59 -0.47 -10.66
C SER A 335 -28.36 -0.43 -11.99
N SER A 336 -28.95 0.72 -12.35
CA SER A 336 -29.70 0.92 -13.60
C SER A 336 -28.79 1.22 -14.77
#